data_166cfd1e44c171a0cea717b0a24106bb
#
_entry.id   166cfd1e44c171a0cea717b0a24106bb
#
_cell.length_a   1.000
_cell.length_b   1.000
_cell.length_c   1.000
_cell.angle_alpha   90.00
_cell.angle_beta   90.00
_cell.angle_gamma   90.00
#
_symmetry.space_group_name_H-M   'P 1'
#
loop_
_entity.id
_entity.type
_entity.pdbx_description
1 polymer ?
#
loop_
_entity_poly.entity_id
_entity_poly.type
_entity_poly.pdbx_seq_one_letter_code
_entity_poly.pdbx_strand_id
1 'polypeptide(L)'
;YKRQVSVKQVVATGEGGAQPSHAAGAPRPVAARRVLLGEIGRPHGVRGLVRLHAFTEDPLTLGRYGALSDATGSRRFAVTPMPGGIGRIEGVADRDAAARLTGTKLYVERDRLPPPADPDEFLLCDLEGLAAFVEDGTALGTVRSVEEYGAGPFLVIGDAGGERLLPFTKAVVPVVDIAGGRV
;
A
#
# COMPACT_ATOMS: atom_id res chain seq x y z
N TYR A 1 20.18 -16.62 16.18
CA TYR A 1 19.32 -16.70 14.97
C TYR A 1 18.37 -15.52 15.04
N LYS A 2 18.70 -14.43 14.34
CA LYS A 2 17.82 -13.26 14.21
C LYS A 2 16.70 -13.64 13.25
N ARG A 3 15.48 -13.91 13.74
CA ARG A 3 14.32 -14.01 12.87
C ARG A 3 14.04 -12.62 12.28
N GLN A 4 14.24 -12.51 11.00
CA GLN A 4 13.93 -11.33 10.20
C GLN A 4 12.41 -11.27 10.04
N VAL A 5 11.82 -10.14 10.36
CA VAL A 5 10.40 -9.88 10.10
C VAL A 5 10.27 -9.66 8.59
N SER A 6 9.47 -10.47 7.92
CA SER A 6 9.26 -10.34 6.48
C SER A 6 8.13 -9.35 6.23
N VAL A 7 8.38 -8.36 5.39
CA VAL A 7 7.37 -7.36 5.03
C VAL A 7 6.96 -7.62 3.58
N LYS A 8 5.73 -8.05 3.36
CA LYS A 8 5.17 -8.18 2.02
C LYS A 8 4.87 -6.81 1.44
N GLN A 9 5.55 -6.50 0.36
CA GLN A 9 5.47 -5.21 -0.33
C GLN A 9 4.11 -5.08 -1.04
N VAL A 10 3.19 -4.40 -0.42
CA VAL A 10 2.08 -3.74 -1.09
C VAL A 10 2.33 -2.25 -0.89
N VAL A 11 2.89 -1.61 -1.90
CA VAL A 11 3.33 -0.22 -1.83
C VAL A 11 2.12 0.70 -1.72
N ALA A 12 1.95 1.33 -0.58
CA ALA A 12 1.08 2.49 -0.43
C ALA A 12 1.91 3.76 -0.73
N THR A 13 2.14 4.05 -2.01
CA THR A 13 2.78 5.32 -2.38
C THR A 13 1.73 6.38 -2.53
N GLY A 14 1.55 7.20 -1.51
CA GLY A 14 0.86 8.46 -1.60
C GLY A 14 1.84 9.57 -1.98
N GLU A 15 2.14 9.74 -3.26
CA GLU A 15 2.67 11.00 -3.77
C GLU A 15 1.53 11.85 -4.30
N GLY A 16 1.18 12.84 -3.56
CA GLY A 16 0.29 13.93 -3.96
C GLY A 16 0.64 15.13 -3.13
N GLY A 17 1.44 16.04 -3.72
CA GLY A 17 1.75 17.31 -3.12
C GLY A 17 0.47 18.11 -2.84
N ALA A 18 0.16 18.25 -1.58
CA ALA A 18 -0.56 19.36 -0.95
C ALA A 18 -0.34 19.20 0.54
N GLN A 19 0.31 20.14 1.16
CA GLN A 19 0.40 20.19 2.61
C GLN A 19 -1.02 20.29 3.20
N PRO A 20 -1.44 19.36 4.05
CA PRO A 20 -2.57 19.63 4.91
C PRO A 20 -2.04 20.23 6.21
N SER A 21 -2.58 21.39 6.53
CA SER A 21 -2.56 22.01 7.84
C SER A 21 -2.80 21.01 8.96
N HIS A 22 -1.98 21.12 10.00
CA HIS A 22 -2.07 20.38 11.25
C HIS A 22 -3.49 20.39 11.83
N ALA A 23 -4.16 19.25 11.71
CA ALA A 23 -5.16 18.83 12.66
C ALA A 23 -4.82 17.37 13.00
N ALA A 24 -4.48 17.10 14.25
CA ALA A 24 -4.28 15.77 14.79
C ALA A 24 -5.62 15.01 14.68
N GLY A 25 -5.87 14.43 13.53
CA GLY A 25 -6.99 13.55 13.27
C GLY A 25 -6.70 12.19 13.90
N ALA A 26 -7.66 11.65 14.65
CA ALA A 26 -7.63 10.30 15.16
C ALA A 26 -7.20 9.30 14.07
N PRO A 27 -6.44 8.24 14.41
CA PRO A 27 -6.00 7.25 13.44
C PRO A 27 -7.22 6.67 12.72
N ARG A 28 -7.22 6.74 11.40
CA ARG A 28 -8.28 6.14 10.59
C ARG A 28 -8.26 4.63 10.82
N PRO A 29 -9.42 4.01 11.06
CA PRO A 29 -9.48 2.56 11.22
C PRO A 29 -8.87 1.86 9.99
N VAL A 30 -8.09 0.83 10.22
CA VAL A 30 -7.32 0.10 9.18
C VAL A 30 -8.23 -0.36 8.03
N ALA A 31 -9.46 -0.76 8.33
CA ALA A 31 -10.48 -1.19 7.36
C ALA A 31 -10.90 -0.10 6.34
N ALA A 32 -10.71 1.19 6.66
CA ALA A 32 -11.09 2.30 5.76
C ALA A 32 -9.93 2.76 4.86
N ARG A 33 -8.78 2.05 4.89
CA ARG A 33 -7.62 2.39 4.08
C ARG A 33 -7.71 1.77 2.70
N ARG A 34 -7.28 2.51 1.69
CA ARG A 34 -7.11 2.00 0.33
C ARG A 34 -5.66 1.71 0.08
N VAL A 35 -5.41 0.55 -0.48
CA VAL A 35 -4.08 0.03 -0.78
C VAL A 35 -3.86 0.11 -2.27
N LEU A 36 -2.77 0.74 -2.68
CA LEU A 36 -2.37 0.85 -4.07
C LEU A 36 -1.84 -0.51 -4.56
N LEU A 37 -2.51 -1.10 -5.55
CA LEU A 37 -2.13 -2.39 -6.12
C LEU A 37 -1.45 -2.29 -7.47
N GLY A 38 -1.60 -1.17 -8.17
CA GLY A 38 -1.01 -0.99 -9.49
C GLY A 38 -1.42 0.30 -10.16
N GLU A 39 -0.98 0.44 -11.40
CA GLU A 39 -1.24 1.59 -12.25
C GLU A 39 -1.57 1.15 -13.68
N ILE A 40 -2.51 1.84 -14.31
CA ILE A 40 -2.83 1.67 -15.72
C ILE A 40 -1.79 2.45 -16.53
N GLY A 41 -0.97 1.73 -17.27
CA GLY A 41 0.02 2.30 -18.19
C GLY A 41 -0.57 2.62 -19.57
N ARG A 42 0.33 2.79 -20.54
CA ARG A 42 -0.03 3.14 -21.93
C ARG A 42 -0.93 2.09 -22.59
N PRO A 43 -1.72 2.48 -23.60
CA PRO A 43 -2.49 1.55 -24.42
C PRO A 43 -1.62 0.47 -25.07
N HIS A 44 -2.14 -0.75 -25.13
CA HIS A 44 -1.53 -1.88 -25.81
C HIS A 44 -2.39 -2.30 -27.01
N GLY A 45 -1.85 -2.08 -28.22
CA GLY A 45 -2.61 -2.34 -29.46
C GLY A 45 -3.76 -1.36 -29.67
N VAL A 46 -4.79 -1.81 -30.38
CA VAL A 46 -5.92 -0.97 -30.82
C VAL A 46 -7.25 -1.34 -30.16
N ARG A 47 -7.32 -2.48 -29.46
CA ARG A 47 -8.55 -3.08 -28.93
C ARG A 47 -8.82 -2.72 -27.46
N GLY A 48 -8.40 -1.55 -26.99
CA GLY A 48 -8.65 -1.10 -25.64
C GLY A 48 -7.85 -1.82 -24.53
N LEU A 49 -6.84 -2.63 -24.89
CA LEU A 49 -5.94 -3.20 -23.91
C LEU A 49 -4.96 -2.14 -23.40
N VAL A 50 -4.49 -2.32 -22.16
CA VAL A 50 -3.53 -1.43 -21.49
C VAL A 50 -2.34 -2.21 -20.95
N ARG A 51 -1.21 -1.54 -20.78
CA ARG A 51 -0.16 -2.04 -19.90
C ARG A 51 -0.63 -1.91 -18.46
N LEU A 52 -0.37 -2.93 -17.64
CA LEU A 52 -0.61 -2.91 -16.21
C LEU A 52 0.74 -2.95 -15.49
N HIS A 53 0.98 -1.96 -14.65
CA HIS A 53 2.07 -1.95 -13.69
C HIS A 53 1.50 -2.42 -12.36
N ALA A 54 1.64 -3.72 -12.07
CA ALA A 54 1.20 -4.28 -10.79
C ALA A 54 2.30 -4.12 -9.75
N PHE A 55 1.92 -3.76 -8.53
CA PHE A 55 2.80 -3.68 -7.36
C PHE A 55 2.65 -4.89 -6.44
N THR A 56 2.01 -5.94 -6.95
CA THR A 56 1.86 -7.25 -6.30
C THR A 56 2.89 -8.23 -6.86
N GLU A 57 3.27 -9.25 -6.10
CA GLU A 57 4.20 -10.30 -6.54
C GLU A 57 3.75 -10.97 -7.85
N ASP A 58 2.45 -11.25 -7.96
CA ASP A 58 1.84 -11.79 -9.17
C ASP A 58 0.84 -10.80 -9.74
N PRO A 59 1.11 -10.20 -10.91
CA PRO A 59 0.20 -9.28 -11.58
C PRO A 59 -1.20 -9.84 -11.86
N LEU A 60 -1.31 -11.17 -12.00
CA LEU A 60 -2.60 -11.82 -12.26
C LEU A 60 -3.54 -11.78 -11.04
N THR A 61 -3.01 -11.57 -9.85
CA THR A 61 -3.82 -11.46 -8.63
C THR A 61 -4.71 -10.22 -8.61
N LEU A 62 -4.40 -9.17 -9.38
CA LEU A 62 -5.24 -7.97 -9.48
C LEU A 62 -6.71 -8.28 -9.80
N GLY A 63 -6.95 -9.33 -10.60
CA GLY A 63 -8.31 -9.77 -10.96
C GLY A 63 -9.08 -10.44 -9.82
N ARG A 64 -8.40 -10.88 -8.76
CA ARG A 64 -9.04 -11.59 -7.63
C ARG A 64 -9.70 -10.63 -6.65
N TYR A 65 -9.31 -9.37 -6.64
CA TYR A 65 -9.83 -8.38 -5.67
C TYR A 65 -11.12 -7.69 -6.15
N GLY A 66 -11.70 -8.13 -7.28
CA GLY A 66 -12.90 -7.53 -7.87
C GLY A 66 -12.64 -6.16 -8.46
N ALA A 67 -13.65 -5.28 -8.44
CA ALA A 67 -13.49 -3.95 -8.99
C ALA A 67 -12.54 -3.11 -8.11
N LEU A 68 -11.45 -2.63 -8.71
CA LEU A 68 -10.49 -1.71 -8.11
C LEU A 68 -11.02 -0.27 -8.22
N SER A 69 -10.55 0.63 -7.38
CA SER A 69 -10.97 2.03 -7.41
C SER A 69 -9.82 2.98 -7.77
N ASP A 70 -10.13 4.21 -8.13
CA ASP A 70 -9.15 5.29 -8.15
C ASP A 70 -8.80 5.74 -6.71
N ALA A 71 -7.89 6.69 -6.58
CA ALA A 71 -7.44 7.23 -5.29
C ALA A 71 -8.59 7.81 -4.46
N THR A 72 -9.62 8.34 -5.10
CA THR A 72 -10.79 8.94 -4.44
C THR A 72 -11.87 7.92 -4.09
N GLY A 73 -11.86 6.74 -4.75
CA GLY A 73 -12.91 5.73 -4.69
C GLY A 73 -14.17 6.06 -5.48
N SER A 74 -14.12 7.15 -6.24
CA SER A 74 -15.27 7.62 -7.04
C SER A 74 -15.47 6.81 -8.31
N ARG A 75 -14.38 6.32 -8.90
CA ARG A 75 -14.39 5.49 -10.10
C ARG A 75 -13.98 4.08 -9.74
N ARG A 76 -14.65 3.11 -10.36
CA ARG A 76 -14.33 1.67 -10.20
C ARG A 76 -13.96 1.08 -11.55
N PHE A 77 -13.00 0.16 -11.53
CA PHE A 77 -12.43 -0.49 -12.70
C PHE A 77 -12.47 -2.01 -12.50
N ALA A 78 -13.24 -2.70 -13.32
CA ALA A 78 -13.13 -4.15 -13.42
C ALA A 78 -11.93 -4.46 -14.34
N VAL A 79 -10.87 -4.96 -13.72
CA VAL A 79 -9.59 -5.24 -14.38
C VAL A 79 -9.45 -6.73 -14.58
N THR A 80 -9.23 -7.16 -15.81
CA THR A 80 -8.87 -8.54 -16.14
C THR A 80 -7.39 -8.55 -16.54
N PRO A 81 -6.49 -8.93 -15.64
CA PRO A 81 -5.07 -9.02 -15.96
C PRO A 81 -4.79 -10.19 -16.88
N MET A 82 -3.80 -10.03 -17.73
CA MET A 82 -3.35 -11.01 -18.73
C MET A 82 -1.83 -11.19 -18.61
N PRO A 83 -1.29 -12.32 -19.08
CA PRO A 83 0.17 -12.53 -19.10
C PRO A 83 0.91 -11.42 -19.84
N GLY A 84 2.14 -11.13 -19.39
CA GLY A 84 2.99 -10.11 -20.01
C GLY A 84 2.70 -8.67 -19.55
N GLY A 85 2.05 -8.49 -18.40
CA GLY A 85 1.76 -7.16 -17.87
C GLY A 85 0.77 -6.37 -18.72
N ILE A 86 -0.21 -7.06 -19.28
CA ILE A 86 -1.30 -6.50 -20.09
C ILE A 86 -2.60 -6.68 -19.30
N GLY A 87 -3.57 -5.81 -19.50
CA GLY A 87 -4.89 -5.96 -18.93
C GLY A 87 -5.97 -5.42 -19.81
N ARG A 88 -7.16 -5.95 -19.57
CA ARG A 88 -8.42 -5.44 -20.11
C ARG A 88 -9.15 -4.72 -19.00
N ILE A 89 -9.66 -3.54 -19.32
CA ILE A 89 -10.55 -2.78 -18.44
C ILE A 89 -11.95 -2.86 -19.03
N GLU A 90 -12.92 -3.23 -18.20
CA GLU A 90 -14.32 -3.29 -18.66
C GLU A 90 -14.80 -1.90 -19.14
N GLY A 91 -15.53 -1.88 -20.24
CA GLY A 91 -16.01 -0.63 -20.87
C GLY A 91 -14.97 0.12 -21.70
N VAL A 92 -13.75 -0.41 -21.86
CA VAL A 92 -12.69 0.20 -22.68
C VAL A 92 -12.53 -0.62 -23.96
N ALA A 93 -13.06 -0.11 -25.07
CA ALA A 93 -13.15 -0.84 -26.33
C ALA A 93 -12.05 -0.49 -27.35
N ASP A 94 -11.44 0.67 -27.22
CA ASP A 94 -10.50 1.22 -28.20
C ASP A 94 -9.26 1.86 -27.55
N ARG A 95 -8.32 2.25 -28.40
CA ARG A 95 -7.05 2.84 -27.99
C ARG A 95 -7.21 4.20 -27.32
N ASP A 96 -8.15 5.02 -27.77
CA ASP A 96 -8.34 6.37 -27.26
C ASP A 96 -8.97 6.34 -25.86
N ALA A 97 -9.94 5.45 -25.65
CA ALA A 97 -10.50 5.17 -24.34
C ALA A 97 -9.42 4.65 -23.36
N ALA A 98 -8.55 3.75 -23.82
CA ALA A 98 -7.44 3.25 -23.04
C ALA A 98 -6.41 4.35 -22.69
N ALA A 99 -6.12 5.25 -23.65
CA ALA A 99 -5.18 6.36 -23.45
C ALA A 99 -5.64 7.32 -22.35
N ARG A 100 -6.95 7.57 -22.23
CA ARG A 100 -7.54 8.43 -21.18
C ARG A 100 -7.37 7.87 -19.77
N LEU A 101 -7.07 6.58 -19.64
CA LEU A 101 -6.85 5.92 -18.34
C LEU A 101 -5.37 5.83 -17.97
N THR A 102 -4.46 6.20 -18.86
CA THR A 102 -3.02 6.14 -18.58
C THR A 102 -2.66 6.96 -17.33
N GLY A 103 -1.86 6.39 -16.42
CA GLY A 103 -1.50 7.00 -15.14
C GLY A 103 -2.55 6.85 -14.05
N THR A 104 -3.68 6.18 -14.33
CA THR A 104 -4.68 5.93 -13.29
C THR A 104 -4.17 4.88 -12.31
N LYS A 105 -4.04 5.27 -11.05
CA LYS A 105 -3.66 4.39 -9.95
C LYS A 105 -4.86 3.53 -9.51
N LEU A 106 -4.62 2.26 -9.27
CA LEU A 106 -5.62 1.25 -8.93
C LEU A 106 -5.51 0.85 -7.47
N TYR A 107 -6.56 1.06 -6.72
CA TYR A 107 -6.63 0.80 -5.28
C TYR A 107 -7.67 -0.27 -4.95
N VAL A 108 -7.42 -0.99 -3.86
CA VAL A 108 -8.38 -1.88 -3.21
C VAL A 108 -8.62 -1.44 -1.78
N GLU A 109 -9.78 -1.71 -1.23
CA GLU A 109 -10.02 -1.54 0.20
C GLU A 109 -9.23 -2.61 0.99
N ARG A 110 -8.62 -2.22 2.11
CA ARG A 110 -7.73 -3.10 2.90
C ARG A 110 -8.42 -4.39 3.34
N ASP A 111 -9.71 -4.34 3.63
CA ASP A 111 -10.53 -5.48 4.07
C ASP A 111 -10.66 -6.59 3.00
N ARG A 112 -10.42 -6.25 1.73
CA ARG A 112 -10.41 -7.21 0.62
C ARG A 112 -9.07 -7.92 0.42
N LEU A 113 -8.02 -7.44 1.07
CA LEU A 113 -6.73 -8.11 1.05
C LEU A 113 -6.71 -9.21 2.10
N PRO A 114 -6.26 -10.42 1.74
CA PRO A 114 -6.11 -11.48 2.73
C PRO A 114 -5.09 -11.06 3.80
N PRO A 115 -5.25 -11.51 5.04
CA PRO A 115 -4.20 -11.35 6.04
C PRO A 115 -2.93 -12.09 5.57
N PRO A 116 -1.75 -11.65 5.99
CA PRO A 116 -0.52 -12.39 5.77
C PRO A 116 -0.66 -13.83 6.27
N ALA A 117 -0.03 -14.77 5.56
CA ALA A 117 -0.08 -16.19 5.93
C ALA A 117 0.76 -16.51 7.16
N ASP A 118 1.81 -15.73 7.39
CA ASP A 118 2.70 -15.84 8.56
C ASP A 118 2.34 -14.75 9.57
N PRO A 119 2.19 -15.09 10.88
CA PRO A 119 1.92 -14.12 11.93
C PRO A 119 3.05 -13.08 12.11
N ASP A 120 4.24 -13.37 11.58
CA ASP A 120 5.39 -12.48 11.59
C ASP A 120 5.53 -11.65 10.30
N GLU A 121 4.62 -11.83 9.34
CA GLU A 121 4.51 -11.00 8.14
C GLU A 121 3.50 -9.88 8.35
N PHE A 122 3.85 -8.69 7.89
CA PHE A 122 2.99 -7.52 7.94
C PHE A 122 2.86 -6.89 6.55
N LEU A 123 1.69 -6.37 6.23
CA LEU A 123 1.54 -5.52 5.06
C LEU A 123 2.03 -4.10 5.42
N LEU A 124 2.81 -3.48 4.56
CA LEU A 124 3.34 -2.12 4.78
C LEU A 124 2.23 -1.13 5.13
N CYS A 125 1.12 -1.20 4.42
CA CYS A 125 -0.04 -0.35 4.66
C CYS A 125 -0.68 -0.50 6.04
N ASP A 126 -0.46 -1.62 6.73
CA ASP A 126 -0.97 -1.85 8.09
C ASP A 126 -0.07 -1.23 9.15
N LEU A 127 1.22 -1.08 8.85
CA LEU A 127 2.20 -0.49 9.75
C LEU A 127 2.17 1.04 9.72
N GLU A 128 1.90 1.64 8.57
CA GLU A 128 1.81 3.08 8.44
C GLU A 128 0.66 3.66 9.26
N GLY A 129 0.96 4.72 10.01
CA GLY A 129 0.01 5.40 10.89
C GLY A 129 -0.16 4.75 12.26
N LEU A 130 0.56 3.66 12.58
CA LEU A 130 0.60 3.14 13.94
C LEU A 130 1.35 4.10 14.86
N ALA A 131 0.87 4.22 16.10
CA ALA A 131 1.58 4.97 17.14
C ALA A 131 2.74 4.11 17.67
N ALA A 132 3.93 4.70 17.73
CA ALA A 132 5.13 4.03 18.22
C ALA A 132 5.42 4.45 19.68
N PHE A 133 5.71 3.44 20.51
CA PHE A 133 6.03 3.62 21.92
C PHE A 133 7.31 2.88 22.29
N VAL A 134 8.03 3.36 23.31
CA VAL A 134 9.06 2.58 24.01
C VAL A 134 8.44 1.72 25.11
N GLU A 135 9.21 0.78 25.65
CA GLU A 135 8.74 -0.17 26.70
C GLU A 135 8.14 0.51 27.93
N ASP A 136 8.60 1.70 28.29
CA ASP A 136 8.08 2.49 29.40
C ASP A 136 6.76 3.22 29.09
N GLY A 137 6.25 3.08 27.88
CA GLY A 137 5.02 3.74 27.41
C GLY A 137 5.21 5.15 26.88
N THR A 138 6.44 5.65 26.80
CA THR A 138 6.72 6.96 26.20
C THR A 138 6.46 6.92 24.69
N ALA A 139 5.70 7.88 24.17
CA ALA A 139 5.42 7.97 22.75
C ALA A 139 6.66 8.43 21.96
N LEU A 140 7.01 7.68 20.93
CA LEU A 140 8.06 8.02 19.98
C LEU A 140 7.56 8.83 18.78
N GLY A 141 6.26 8.72 18.49
CA GLY A 141 5.64 9.34 17.33
C GLY A 141 4.73 8.39 16.57
N THR A 142 4.64 8.59 15.25
CA THR A 142 3.78 7.78 14.38
C THR A 142 4.62 7.22 13.24
N VAL A 143 4.38 5.97 12.85
CA VAL A 143 5.00 5.35 11.69
C VAL A 143 4.54 6.09 10.42
N ARG A 144 5.47 6.74 9.72
CA ARG A 144 5.23 7.50 8.49
C ARG A 144 5.32 6.64 7.25
N SER A 145 6.37 5.81 7.19
CA SER A 145 6.62 4.88 6.09
C SER A 145 7.45 3.69 6.58
N VAL A 146 7.58 2.71 5.72
CA VAL A 146 8.49 1.59 5.89
C VAL A 146 9.43 1.58 4.69
N GLU A 147 10.73 1.67 4.96
CA GLU A 147 11.78 1.77 3.95
C GLU A 147 12.66 0.52 3.95
N GLU A 148 13.17 0.12 2.78
CA GLU A 148 14.08 -1.01 2.61
C GLU A 148 15.44 -0.50 2.12
N TYR A 149 16.47 -0.61 2.96
CA TYR A 149 17.82 -0.15 2.64
C TYR A 149 18.81 -1.30 2.40
N GLY A 150 18.33 -2.47 1.99
CA GLY A 150 19.17 -3.64 1.68
C GLY A 150 19.69 -4.41 2.91
N ALA A 151 19.55 -3.87 4.11
CA ALA A 151 19.85 -4.54 5.38
C ALA A 151 18.59 -5.03 6.12
N GLY A 152 17.44 -4.92 5.46
CA GLY A 152 16.11 -5.21 5.97
C GLY A 152 15.25 -3.95 6.10
N PRO A 153 13.97 -4.11 6.42
CA PRO A 153 13.03 -3.00 6.54
C PRO A 153 13.30 -2.13 7.77
N PHE A 154 13.04 -0.82 7.62
CA PHE A 154 13.11 0.19 8.67
C PHE A 154 11.78 0.90 8.79
N LEU A 155 11.31 1.15 10.00
CA LEU A 155 10.22 2.06 10.28
C LEU A 155 10.75 3.49 10.33
N VAL A 156 10.13 4.37 9.55
CA VAL A 156 10.33 5.82 9.66
C VAL A 156 9.27 6.35 10.63
N ILE A 157 9.69 6.77 11.81
CA ILE A 157 8.80 7.30 12.84
C ILE A 157 8.95 8.81 12.89
N GLY A 158 7.85 9.51 12.67
CA GLY A 158 7.80 10.98 12.71
C GLY A 158 7.06 11.51 13.92
N ASP A 159 7.63 12.56 14.55
CA ASP A 159 7.01 13.35 15.58
C ASP A 159 7.21 14.87 15.28
N ALA A 160 6.88 15.75 16.24
CA ALA A 160 7.10 17.18 16.12
C ALA A 160 8.59 17.59 16.07
N GLY A 161 9.49 16.71 16.51
CA GLY A 161 10.94 16.93 16.57
C GLY A 161 11.69 16.40 15.35
N GLY A 162 11.00 15.73 14.41
CA GLY A 162 11.61 15.17 13.20
C GLY A 162 11.31 13.70 12.97
N GLU A 163 12.17 13.06 12.18
CA GLU A 163 12.03 11.64 11.81
C GLU A 163 13.14 10.80 12.44
N ARG A 164 12.80 9.57 12.81
CA ARG A 164 13.70 8.56 13.33
C ARG A 164 13.56 7.28 12.52
N LEU A 165 14.68 6.64 12.24
CA LEU A 165 14.75 5.36 11.56
C LEU A 165 14.98 4.25 12.58
N LEU A 166 14.07 3.30 12.68
CA LEU A 166 14.19 2.13 13.54
C LEU A 166 14.21 0.85 12.71
N PRO A 167 15.19 -0.04 12.89
CA PRO A 167 15.20 -1.34 12.23
C PRO A 167 13.93 -2.13 12.60
N PHE A 168 13.19 -2.59 11.60
CA PHE A 168 11.99 -3.39 11.83
C PHE A 168 12.37 -4.86 12.05
N THR A 169 12.80 -5.15 13.25
CA THR A 169 13.20 -6.49 13.72
C THR A 169 12.51 -6.80 15.03
N LYS A 170 12.26 -8.07 15.36
CA LYS A 170 11.67 -8.47 16.63
C LYS A 170 12.47 -8.02 17.87
N ALA A 171 13.76 -7.76 17.70
CA ALA A 171 14.61 -7.26 18.80
C ALA A 171 14.37 -5.78 19.10
N VAL A 172 13.98 -4.99 18.10
CA VAL A 172 13.75 -3.54 18.22
C VAL A 172 12.27 -3.23 18.33
N VAL A 173 11.43 -3.98 17.59
CA VAL A 173 9.97 -3.86 17.59
C VAL A 173 9.37 -5.22 17.99
N PRO A 174 9.34 -5.54 19.28
CA PRO A 174 8.90 -6.86 19.78
C PRO A 174 7.40 -7.06 19.66
N VAL A 175 6.63 -5.98 19.68
CA VAL A 175 5.16 -6.00 19.63
C VAL A 175 4.65 -5.16 18.49
N VAL A 176 3.79 -5.74 17.65
CA VAL A 176 3.03 -5.03 16.61
C VAL A 176 1.55 -5.34 16.84
N ASP A 177 0.82 -4.36 17.31
CA ASP A 177 -0.62 -4.46 17.58
C ASP A 177 -1.38 -3.59 16.58
N ILE A 178 -1.65 -4.18 15.40
CA ILE A 178 -2.37 -3.50 14.31
C ILE A 178 -3.80 -3.12 14.74
N ALA A 179 -4.46 -4.00 15.50
CA ALA A 179 -5.83 -3.77 15.98
C ALA A 179 -5.88 -2.63 16.99
N GLY A 180 -4.90 -2.58 17.88
CA GLY A 180 -4.74 -1.50 18.87
C GLY A 180 -4.07 -0.23 18.30
N GLY A 181 -3.60 -0.27 17.04
CA GLY A 181 -3.02 0.89 16.36
C GLY A 181 -1.64 1.30 16.86
N ARG A 182 -0.82 0.36 17.34
CA ARG A 182 0.48 0.64 17.97
C ARG A 182 1.59 -0.38 17.65
N VAL A 183 2.81 0.09 17.78
CA VAL A 183 4.06 -0.69 17.75
C VAL A 183 4.95 -0.28 18.92
#